data_0bb09694724366fa59459a804f4ca1e5
#
_entry.id   0bb09694724366fa59459a804f4ca1e5
#
_cell.length_a   1.000
_cell.length_b   1.000
_cell.length_c   1.000
_cell.angle_alpha   90.00
_cell.angle_beta   90.00
_cell.angle_gamma   90.00
#
_symmetry.space_group_name_H-M   'P 1'
#
loop_
_entity.id
_entity.type
_entity.pdbx_description
1 polymer ?
#
loop_
_entity_poly.entity_id
_entity_poly.type
_entity_poly.pdbx_seq_one_letter_code
_entity_poly.pdbx_strand_id
1 'polypeptide(L)'
;EAIRPTNAFLTGNQLLNHSDEETRLYELIWDQYIASQMPDAEYLSTSVKIKLEDYVFTARGREIVFDGYTKISGNSSKDPDEAILPPLSEGDILKLENINLEQKYTKPPARFSEAALVKELEKKGIGRPSTYAAIISTIQDRGYVEVENRRFFVKKIGLIVADRLLESFSDIMDYDFTANFENKLDKVAEGELEWKGVLDSFYEAFKKDLNQAFAEDGMRKNTPTQTEIECPSCESNYMVIRNSGTGVFLGCNGYNNQGAERCKG
;
A
#
# COMPACT_ATOMS: atom_id res chain seq x y z
N GLU A 1 -19.74 1.54 13.03
CA GLU A 1 -20.86 0.66 12.64
C GLU A 1 -20.47 -0.14 11.41
N ALA A 2 -20.73 -1.45 11.43
CA ALA A 2 -20.40 -2.31 10.30
C ALA A 2 -21.40 -2.10 9.13
N ILE A 3 -20.90 -2.12 7.90
CA ILE A 3 -21.74 -2.08 6.69
C ILE A 3 -22.40 -3.45 6.55
N ARG A 4 -23.73 -3.49 6.44
CA ARG A 4 -24.52 -4.70 6.31
C ARG A 4 -25.75 -4.45 5.42
N PRO A 5 -26.32 -5.51 4.78
CA PRO A 5 -27.56 -5.36 4.05
C PRO A 5 -28.71 -4.99 5.01
N THR A 6 -29.60 -4.13 4.58
CA THR A 6 -30.81 -3.77 5.36
C THR A 6 -31.79 -4.94 5.45
N ASN A 7 -31.77 -5.82 4.47
CA ASN A 7 -32.59 -7.04 4.41
C ASN A 7 -31.70 -8.22 3.96
N ALA A 8 -31.43 -9.14 4.89
CA ALA A 8 -30.60 -10.32 4.62
C ALA A 8 -31.25 -11.33 3.63
N PHE A 9 -32.55 -11.26 3.40
CA PHE A 9 -33.22 -12.12 2.45
C PHE A 9 -33.23 -11.59 1.01
N LEU A 10 -32.75 -10.34 0.81
CA LEU A 10 -32.64 -9.74 -0.53
C LEU A 10 -31.23 -10.00 -1.07
N THR A 11 -31.12 -10.79 -2.12
CA THR A 11 -29.85 -11.06 -2.82
C THR A 11 -29.62 -10.07 -3.94
N GLY A 12 -28.39 -9.95 -4.44
CA GLY A 12 -28.02 -9.04 -5.53
C GLY A 12 -28.88 -9.24 -6.80
N ASN A 13 -29.18 -10.47 -7.16
CA ASN A 13 -30.03 -10.81 -8.31
C ASN A 13 -31.48 -10.32 -8.20
N GLN A 14 -31.90 -9.92 -7.03
CA GLN A 14 -33.27 -9.41 -6.76
C GLN A 14 -33.32 -7.89 -6.72
N LEU A 15 -32.17 -7.22 -6.84
CA LEU A 15 -32.09 -5.76 -6.90
C LEU A 15 -32.66 -5.27 -8.25
N LEU A 16 -33.63 -4.37 -8.18
CA LEU A 16 -34.24 -3.75 -9.37
C LEU A 16 -33.72 -2.31 -9.50
N ASN A 17 -33.47 -1.90 -10.75
CA ASN A 17 -33.09 -0.53 -11.09
C ASN A 17 -31.71 -0.06 -10.52
N HIS A 18 -30.75 -0.96 -10.39
CA HIS A 18 -29.38 -0.67 -10.00
C HIS A 18 -28.39 -0.97 -11.14
N SER A 19 -27.27 -0.29 -11.16
CA SER A 19 -26.19 -0.59 -12.11
C SER A 19 -25.49 -1.91 -11.75
N ASP A 20 -24.77 -2.48 -12.71
CA ASP A 20 -23.98 -3.69 -12.48
C ASP A 20 -22.93 -3.51 -11.37
N GLU A 21 -22.36 -2.31 -11.24
CA GLU A 21 -21.36 -2.00 -10.21
C GLU A 21 -22.01 -1.95 -8.83
N GLU A 22 -23.17 -1.31 -8.69
CA GLU A 22 -23.92 -1.28 -7.44
C GLU A 22 -24.37 -2.68 -7.02
N THR A 23 -24.83 -3.49 -7.98
CA THR A 23 -25.23 -4.89 -7.74
C THR A 23 -24.05 -5.71 -7.23
N ARG A 24 -22.89 -5.62 -7.87
CA ARG A 24 -21.66 -6.33 -7.42
C ARG A 24 -21.22 -5.89 -6.04
N LEU A 25 -21.28 -4.59 -5.74
CA LEU A 25 -20.93 -4.08 -4.41
C LEU A 25 -21.91 -4.60 -3.36
N TYR A 26 -23.21 -4.61 -3.68
CA TYR A 26 -24.21 -5.15 -2.77
C TYR A 26 -23.99 -6.65 -2.52
N GLU A 27 -23.75 -7.44 -3.57
CA GLU A 27 -23.41 -8.87 -3.43
C GLU A 27 -22.20 -9.09 -2.53
N LEU A 28 -21.13 -8.31 -2.71
CA LEU A 28 -19.96 -8.41 -1.86
C LEU A 28 -20.27 -8.15 -0.38
N ILE A 29 -21.09 -7.12 -0.11
CA ILE A 29 -21.51 -6.78 1.26
C ILE A 29 -22.41 -7.89 1.82
N TRP A 30 -23.34 -8.39 1.01
CA TRP A 30 -24.26 -9.44 1.40
C TRP A 30 -23.52 -10.75 1.70
N ASP A 31 -22.65 -11.19 0.80
CA ASP A 31 -21.83 -12.39 0.96
C ASP A 31 -20.98 -12.33 2.23
N GLN A 32 -20.30 -11.20 2.45
CA GLN A 32 -19.47 -11.01 3.63
C GLN A 32 -20.29 -11.01 4.94
N TYR A 33 -21.46 -10.35 4.92
CA TYR A 33 -22.35 -10.33 6.06
C TYR A 33 -22.91 -11.72 6.39
N ILE A 34 -23.46 -12.42 5.38
CA ILE A 34 -24.04 -13.75 5.59
C ILE A 34 -22.95 -14.74 6.01
N ALA A 35 -21.79 -14.73 5.35
CA ALA A 35 -20.66 -15.57 5.73
C ALA A 35 -20.27 -15.36 7.21
N SER A 36 -20.26 -14.11 7.70
CA SER A 36 -19.95 -13.81 9.11
C SER A 36 -20.96 -14.35 10.12
N GLN A 37 -22.18 -14.70 9.67
CA GLN A 37 -23.23 -15.28 10.51
C GLN A 37 -23.32 -16.82 10.39
N MET A 38 -22.53 -17.41 9.50
CA MET A 38 -22.49 -18.86 9.28
C MET A 38 -21.48 -19.52 10.22
N PRO A 39 -21.66 -20.82 10.50
CA PRO A 39 -20.66 -21.58 11.27
C PRO A 39 -19.34 -21.67 10.52
N ASP A 40 -18.27 -21.94 11.26
CA ASP A 40 -16.93 -22.14 10.72
C ASP A 40 -16.87 -23.31 9.74
N ALA A 41 -15.99 -23.24 8.77
CA ALA A 41 -15.68 -24.34 7.87
C ALA A 41 -14.76 -25.35 8.61
N GLU A 42 -15.04 -26.65 8.39
CA GLU A 42 -14.22 -27.72 8.95
C GLU A 42 -13.36 -28.34 7.87
N TYR A 43 -12.08 -28.51 8.18
CA TYR A 43 -11.09 -29.05 7.25
C TYR A 43 -10.35 -30.24 7.83
N LEU A 44 -10.10 -31.25 7.02
CA LEU A 44 -9.16 -32.30 7.30
C LEU A 44 -7.81 -31.93 6.68
N SER A 45 -6.81 -31.65 7.52
CA SER A 45 -5.47 -31.33 7.07
C SER A 45 -4.57 -32.56 7.22
N THR A 46 -4.02 -33.01 6.12
CA THR A 46 -3.11 -34.17 6.06
C THR A 46 -1.68 -33.69 5.83
N SER A 47 -0.76 -34.11 6.68
CA SER A 47 0.67 -33.85 6.54
C SER A 47 1.42 -35.17 6.44
N VAL A 48 2.08 -35.39 5.31
CA VAL A 48 2.83 -36.63 5.02
C VAL A 48 4.32 -36.32 5.00
N LYS A 49 5.11 -37.11 5.70
CA LYS A 49 6.57 -37.09 5.66
C LYS A 49 7.07 -38.37 4.95
N ILE A 50 7.74 -38.18 3.85
CA ILE A 50 8.28 -39.28 3.03
C ILE A 50 9.79 -39.30 3.21
N LYS A 51 10.32 -40.38 3.74
CA LYS A 51 11.76 -40.56 3.95
C LYS A 51 12.38 -41.33 2.77
N LEU A 52 13.43 -40.72 2.21
CA LEU A 52 14.26 -41.38 1.20
C LEU A 52 15.72 -41.24 1.65
N GLU A 53 16.31 -42.33 2.16
CA GLU A 53 17.63 -42.31 2.77
C GLU A 53 17.76 -41.22 3.86
N ASP A 54 18.65 -40.26 3.67
CA ASP A 54 18.87 -39.13 4.58
C ASP A 54 17.95 -37.91 4.31
N TYR A 55 17.16 -37.99 3.23
CA TYR A 55 16.26 -36.86 2.85
C TYR A 55 14.83 -37.09 3.35
N VAL A 56 14.19 -36.00 3.74
CA VAL A 56 12.77 -36.00 4.14
C VAL A 56 12.01 -35.04 3.25
N PHE A 57 11.07 -35.57 2.50
CA PHE A 57 10.11 -34.78 1.72
C PHE A 57 8.83 -34.60 2.54
N THR A 58 8.22 -33.44 2.44
CA THR A 58 6.96 -33.13 3.11
C THR A 58 5.91 -32.77 2.09
N ALA A 59 4.77 -33.44 2.15
CA ALA A 59 3.58 -33.08 1.40
C ALA A 59 2.47 -32.69 2.38
N ARG A 60 1.69 -31.67 2.01
CA ARG A 60 0.53 -31.25 2.77
C ARG A 60 -0.68 -31.22 1.86
N GLY A 61 -1.81 -31.58 2.41
CA GLY A 61 -3.08 -31.51 1.72
C GLY A 61 -4.18 -31.07 2.67
N ARG A 62 -5.26 -30.59 2.10
CA ARG A 62 -6.41 -30.12 2.85
C ARG A 62 -7.68 -30.49 2.11
N GLU A 63 -8.63 -31.05 2.81
CA GLU A 63 -9.94 -31.43 2.30
C GLU A 63 -11.00 -30.73 3.14
N ILE A 64 -12.06 -30.21 2.51
CA ILE A 64 -13.19 -29.61 3.20
C ILE A 64 -14.12 -30.75 3.65
N VAL A 65 -14.33 -30.85 4.94
CA VAL A 65 -15.29 -31.77 5.56
C VAL A 65 -16.66 -31.14 5.69
N PHE A 66 -16.68 -29.84 6.04
CA PHE A 66 -17.88 -29.04 6.14
C PHE A 66 -17.63 -27.63 5.62
N ASP A 67 -18.41 -27.21 4.62
CA ASP A 67 -18.19 -25.95 3.92
C ASP A 67 -18.32 -24.71 4.83
N GLY A 68 -19.24 -24.73 5.79
CA GLY A 68 -19.50 -23.57 6.65
C GLY A 68 -19.67 -22.28 5.85
N TYR A 69 -19.03 -21.19 6.28
CA TYR A 69 -19.08 -19.87 5.64
C TYR A 69 -18.49 -19.86 4.23
N THR A 70 -17.59 -20.78 3.89
CA THR A 70 -16.95 -20.81 2.56
C THR A 70 -17.93 -21.15 1.44
N LYS A 71 -19.10 -21.69 1.76
CA LYS A 71 -20.16 -21.95 0.81
C LYS A 71 -20.67 -20.69 0.11
N ILE A 72 -20.59 -19.54 0.78
CA ILE A 72 -21.01 -18.24 0.25
C ILE A 72 -19.79 -17.40 -0.15
N SER A 73 -18.79 -17.28 0.71
CA SER A 73 -17.60 -16.47 0.41
C SER A 73 -16.72 -17.05 -0.70
N GLY A 74 -16.98 -18.27 -1.12
CA GLY A 74 -16.19 -19.01 -2.09
C GLY A 74 -14.82 -19.43 -1.53
N ASN A 75 -14.25 -20.48 -2.07
CA ASN A 75 -12.85 -20.85 -1.84
C ASN A 75 -11.97 -19.90 -2.66
N SER A 76 -11.77 -18.67 -2.21
CA SER A 76 -10.92 -17.70 -2.91
C SER A 76 -9.42 -17.96 -2.73
N SER A 77 -9.02 -18.86 -1.87
CA SER A 77 -7.63 -19.25 -1.71
C SER A 77 -7.33 -20.45 -2.61
N LYS A 78 -6.76 -20.20 -3.78
CA LYS A 78 -5.92 -21.20 -4.44
C LYS A 78 -4.63 -21.31 -3.62
N ASP A 79 -4.75 -21.80 -2.39
CA ASP A 79 -3.61 -22.08 -1.56
C ASP A 79 -2.88 -23.29 -2.19
N PRO A 80 -1.58 -23.22 -2.45
CA PRO A 80 -0.83 -24.39 -2.92
C PRO A 80 -0.96 -25.60 -1.99
N ASP A 81 -1.36 -25.40 -0.75
CA ASP A 81 -1.61 -26.44 0.25
C ASP A 81 -3.02 -27.11 0.12
N GLU A 82 -3.85 -26.70 -0.83
CA GLU A 82 -5.17 -27.33 -1.13
C GLU A 82 -5.07 -28.57 -2.02
N ALA A 83 -3.90 -29.17 -2.16
CA ALA A 83 -3.78 -30.45 -2.84
C ALA A 83 -4.55 -31.53 -2.05
N ILE A 84 -5.43 -32.26 -2.74
CA ILE A 84 -6.03 -33.45 -2.18
C ILE A 84 -5.01 -34.56 -2.26
N LEU A 85 -4.50 -35.00 -1.10
CA LEU A 85 -3.59 -36.15 -1.06
C LEU A 85 -4.40 -37.45 -1.13
N PRO A 86 -3.87 -38.48 -1.79
CA PRO A 86 -4.46 -39.81 -1.74
C PRO A 86 -4.44 -40.36 -0.30
N PRO A 87 -5.32 -41.30 0.05
CA PRO A 87 -5.27 -41.96 1.34
C PRO A 87 -3.93 -42.72 1.48
N LEU A 88 -3.16 -42.36 2.50
CA LEU A 88 -1.86 -42.92 2.83
C LEU A 88 -1.85 -43.36 4.29
N SER A 89 -1.18 -44.50 4.53
CA SER A 89 -0.97 -45.06 5.85
C SER A 89 0.50 -45.01 6.25
N GLU A 90 0.77 -44.99 7.54
CA GLU A 90 2.14 -45.06 8.04
C GLU A 90 2.80 -46.39 7.64
N GLY A 91 3.97 -46.29 7.02
CA GLY A 91 4.70 -47.44 6.50
C GLY A 91 4.45 -47.77 5.01
N ASP A 92 3.58 -47.02 4.33
CA ASP A 92 3.39 -47.19 2.89
C ASP A 92 4.68 -46.92 2.13
N ILE A 93 4.96 -47.77 1.15
CA ILE A 93 6.13 -47.64 0.28
C ILE A 93 5.70 -46.93 -1.01
N LEU A 94 6.25 -45.73 -1.23
CA LEU A 94 5.98 -44.93 -2.41
C LEU A 94 7.08 -45.12 -3.46
N LYS A 95 6.67 -45.20 -4.75
CA LYS A 95 7.62 -45.24 -5.87
C LYS A 95 7.97 -43.83 -6.29
N LEU A 96 9.27 -43.51 -6.27
CA LEU A 96 9.75 -42.25 -6.82
C LEU A 96 9.67 -42.27 -8.34
N GLU A 97 8.98 -41.31 -8.94
CA GLU A 97 8.87 -41.15 -10.38
C GLU A 97 9.81 -40.09 -10.94
N ASN A 98 9.87 -38.93 -10.27
CA ASN A 98 10.70 -37.82 -10.71
C ASN A 98 11.09 -36.89 -9.55
N ILE A 99 12.25 -36.26 -9.65
CA ILE A 99 12.68 -35.18 -8.76
C ILE A 99 12.98 -33.94 -9.59
N ASN A 100 12.25 -32.87 -9.34
CA ASN A 100 12.52 -31.57 -9.94
C ASN A 100 13.35 -30.75 -8.97
N LEU A 101 14.54 -30.33 -9.39
CA LEU A 101 15.42 -29.47 -8.63
C LEU A 101 15.22 -28.03 -9.07
N GLU A 102 14.77 -27.18 -8.16
CA GLU A 102 14.62 -25.75 -8.40
C GLU A 102 15.44 -24.95 -7.39
N GLN A 103 16.32 -24.11 -7.89
CA GLN A 103 16.96 -23.11 -7.04
C GLN A 103 16.00 -21.96 -6.78
N LYS A 104 15.70 -21.71 -5.50
CA LYS A 104 14.82 -20.59 -5.08
C LYS A 104 15.62 -19.57 -4.29
N TYR A 105 15.27 -18.32 -4.49
CA TYR A 105 15.86 -17.18 -3.77
C TYR A 105 14.78 -16.52 -2.91
N THR A 106 15.21 -15.93 -1.80
CA THR A 106 14.35 -15.04 -1.02
C THR A 106 13.94 -13.83 -1.88
N LYS A 107 12.69 -13.45 -1.80
CA LYS A 107 12.16 -12.29 -2.52
C LYS A 107 12.01 -11.13 -1.54
N PRO A 108 12.25 -9.88 -1.98
CA PRO A 108 11.93 -8.71 -1.18
C PRO A 108 10.41 -8.64 -0.92
N PRO A 109 9.97 -7.87 0.09
CA PRO A 109 8.54 -7.60 0.28
C PRO A 109 7.90 -7.10 -1.01
N ALA A 110 6.67 -7.54 -1.26
CA ALA A 110 5.94 -7.09 -2.44
C ALA A 110 5.59 -5.59 -2.32
N ARG A 111 5.58 -4.88 -3.46
CA ARG A 111 5.08 -3.51 -3.50
C ARG A 111 3.62 -3.46 -3.08
N PHE A 112 3.20 -2.36 -2.48
CA PHE A 112 1.82 -2.19 -2.05
C PHE A 112 0.84 -2.23 -3.23
N SER A 113 -0.26 -2.93 -3.05
CA SER A 113 -1.50 -2.70 -3.79
C SER A 113 -2.35 -1.66 -3.04
N GLU A 114 -3.41 -1.14 -3.66
CA GLU A 114 -4.33 -0.21 -2.98
C GLU A 114 -4.84 -0.80 -1.66
N ALA A 115 -5.36 -2.03 -1.70
CA ALA A 115 -5.85 -2.71 -0.50
C ALA A 115 -4.75 -2.92 0.56
N ALA A 116 -3.53 -3.28 0.14
CA ALA A 116 -2.41 -3.47 1.07
C ALA A 116 -1.95 -2.14 1.69
N LEU A 117 -2.02 -1.03 0.93
CA LEU A 117 -1.70 0.30 1.44
C LEU A 117 -2.75 0.76 2.46
N VAL A 118 -4.05 0.59 2.16
CA VAL A 118 -5.12 0.87 3.14
C VAL A 118 -4.91 0.10 4.43
N LYS A 119 -4.65 -1.20 4.33
CA LYS A 119 -4.41 -2.04 5.50
C LYS A 119 -3.19 -1.58 6.32
N GLU A 120 -2.13 -1.11 5.66
CA GLU A 120 -0.96 -0.58 6.37
C GLU A 120 -1.24 0.79 7.02
N LEU A 121 -2.00 1.67 6.36
CA LEU A 121 -2.46 2.93 6.94
C LEU A 121 -3.31 2.69 8.19
N GLU A 122 -4.28 1.78 8.10
CA GLU A 122 -5.13 1.37 9.21
C GLU A 122 -4.30 0.83 10.38
N LYS A 123 -3.38 -0.10 10.10
CA LYS A 123 -2.49 -0.69 11.09
C LYS A 123 -1.64 0.37 11.82
N LYS A 124 -1.24 1.42 11.12
CA LYS A 124 -0.46 2.55 11.67
C LYS A 124 -1.33 3.64 12.28
N GLY A 125 -2.65 3.54 12.22
CA GLY A 125 -3.59 4.56 12.71
C GLY A 125 -3.58 5.86 11.89
N ILE A 126 -3.11 5.81 10.66
CA ILE A 126 -3.01 6.97 9.75
C ILE A 126 -4.26 7.03 8.88
N GLY A 127 -5.00 8.14 8.98
CA GLY A 127 -6.28 8.32 8.29
C GLY A 127 -7.42 7.55 8.97
N ARG A 128 -8.58 7.60 8.33
CA ARG A 128 -9.82 6.94 8.77
C ARG A 128 -10.51 6.34 7.54
N PRO A 129 -11.48 5.44 7.69
CA PRO A 129 -12.19 4.84 6.56
C PRO A 129 -12.71 5.86 5.53
N SER A 130 -13.16 7.02 5.98
CA SER A 130 -13.63 8.11 5.12
C SER A 130 -12.53 8.82 4.32
N THR A 131 -11.26 8.69 4.69
CA THR A 131 -10.14 9.42 4.06
C THR A 131 -9.22 8.53 3.23
N TYR A 132 -9.23 7.21 3.40
CA TYR A 132 -8.30 6.32 2.69
C TYR A 132 -8.38 6.46 1.16
N ALA A 133 -9.58 6.51 0.60
CA ALA A 133 -9.76 6.67 -0.84
C ALA A 133 -9.20 8.02 -1.34
N ALA A 134 -9.43 9.10 -0.60
CA ALA A 134 -8.91 10.42 -0.93
C ALA A 134 -7.38 10.49 -0.84
N ILE A 135 -6.75 9.81 0.13
CA ILE A 135 -5.30 9.71 0.25
C ILE A 135 -4.73 9.02 -0.99
N ILE A 136 -5.31 7.87 -1.36
CA ILE A 136 -4.84 7.07 -2.49
C ILE A 136 -5.00 7.82 -3.82
N SER A 137 -6.16 8.45 -4.07
CA SER A 137 -6.35 9.24 -5.29
C SER A 137 -5.39 10.45 -5.33
N THR A 138 -5.19 11.13 -4.21
CA THR A 138 -4.30 12.31 -4.16
C THR A 138 -2.87 11.98 -4.59
N ILE A 139 -2.29 10.87 -4.11
CA ILE A 139 -0.91 10.50 -4.48
C ILE A 139 -0.79 10.10 -5.96
N GLN A 140 -1.86 9.56 -6.55
CA GLN A 140 -1.92 9.23 -7.97
C GLN A 140 -2.14 10.47 -8.82
N ASP A 141 -3.13 11.31 -8.49
CA ASP A 141 -3.50 12.52 -9.24
C ASP A 141 -2.36 13.54 -9.30
N ARG A 142 -1.58 13.63 -8.22
CA ARG A 142 -0.37 14.46 -8.18
C ARG A 142 0.85 13.82 -8.87
N GLY A 143 0.70 12.61 -9.39
CA GLY A 143 1.76 11.90 -10.08
C GLY A 143 2.94 11.50 -9.19
N TYR A 144 2.73 11.37 -7.88
CA TYR A 144 3.77 10.91 -6.95
C TYR A 144 4.03 9.41 -7.08
N VAL A 145 2.99 8.68 -7.46
CA VAL A 145 3.03 7.25 -7.73
C VAL A 145 2.32 6.95 -9.05
N GLU A 146 2.62 5.81 -9.64
CA GLU A 146 1.86 5.21 -10.72
C GLU A 146 1.48 3.78 -10.35
N VAL A 147 0.41 3.27 -10.96
CA VAL A 147 -0.09 1.92 -10.71
C VAL A 147 0.17 1.05 -11.92
N GLU A 148 1.03 0.04 -11.75
CA GLU A 148 1.30 -0.98 -12.74
C GLU A 148 0.98 -2.35 -12.16
N ASN A 149 0.24 -3.18 -12.91
CA ASN A 149 -0.17 -4.51 -12.46
C ASN A 149 -0.78 -4.53 -11.05
N ARG A 150 -1.62 -3.54 -10.72
CA ARG A 150 -2.25 -3.33 -9.41
C ARG A 150 -1.27 -3.10 -8.26
N ARG A 151 -0.06 -2.57 -8.56
CA ARG A 151 0.97 -2.25 -7.58
C ARG A 151 1.43 -0.82 -7.75
N PHE A 152 1.69 -0.15 -6.62
CA PHE A 152 2.23 1.21 -6.64
C PHE A 152 3.72 1.23 -6.92
N PHE A 153 4.11 2.11 -7.81
CA PHE A 153 5.50 2.47 -8.10
C PHE A 153 5.70 3.95 -7.83
N VAL A 154 6.64 4.25 -6.95
CA VAL A 154 6.96 5.65 -6.62
C VAL A 154 7.70 6.29 -7.77
N LYS A 155 7.23 7.46 -8.22
CA LYS A 155 7.87 8.25 -9.27
C LYS A 155 8.94 9.16 -8.70
N LYS A 156 9.84 9.64 -9.56
CA LYS A 156 10.91 10.55 -9.16
C LYS A 156 10.40 11.79 -8.40
N ILE A 157 9.30 12.37 -8.87
CA ILE A 157 8.67 13.51 -8.20
C ILE A 157 8.18 13.17 -6.80
N GLY A 158 7.63 11.97 -6.59
CA GLY A 158 7.20 11.50 -5.29
C GLY A 158 8.34 11.40 -4.29
N LEU A 159 9.49 10.86 -4.72
CA LEU A 159 10.70 10.80 -3.90
C LEU A 159 11.20 12.20 -3.52
N ILE A 160 11.31 13.11 -4.51
CA ILE A 160 11.76 14.48 -4.26
C ILE A 160 10.84 15.20 -3.26
N VAL A 161 9.53 15.06 -3.40
CA VAL A 161 8.57 15.68 -2.49
C VAL A 161 8.70 15.09 -1.08
N ALA A 162 8.80 13.76 -0.96
CA ALA A 162 8.97 13.09 0.32
C ALA A 162 10.27 13.53 1.02
N ASP A 163 11.40 13.55 0.31
CA ASP A 163 12.69 13.98 0.85
C ASP A 163 12.63 15.43 1.35
N ARG A 164 12.02 16.34 0.57
CA ARG A 164 11.87 17.74 0.95
C ARG A 164 10.97 17.95 2.17
N LEU A 165 9.89 17.20 2.25
CA LEU A 165 9.02 17.25 3.42
C LEU A 165 9.70 16.70 4.66
N LEU A 166 10.46 15.61 4.54
CA LEU A 166 11.24 15.06 5.64
C LEU A 166 12.31 16.04 6.15
N GLU A 167 13.00 16.74 5.25
CA GLU A 167 13.99 17.75 5.62
C GLU A 167 13.42 18.94 6.39
N SER A 168 12.20 19.39 6.02
CA SER A 168 11.63 20.64 6.53
C SER A 168 10.55 20.45 7.59
N PHE A 169 9.91 19.26 7.64
CA PHE A 169 8.77 18.95 8.49
C PHE A 169 8.89 17.54 9.07
N SER A 170 10.06 17.19 9.61
CA SER A 170 10.37 15.84 10.10
C SER A 170 9.31 15.31 11.07
N ASP A 171 8.87 16.14 12.01
CA ASP A 171 7.92 15.75 13.04
C ASP A 171 6.53 15.43 12.46
N ILE A 172 6.08 16.23 11.48
CA ILE A 172 4.79 16.02 10.80
C ILE A 172 4.83 14.79 9.89
N MET A 173 6.01 14.46 9.34
CA MET A 173 6.22 13.29 8.50
C MET A 173 6.39 11.99 9.30
N ASP A 174 6.47 12.08 10.61
CA ASP A 174 6.48 10.90 11.48
C ASP A 174 5.12 10.22 11.49
N TYR A 175 5.12 8.88 11.41
CA TYR A 175 3.89 8.10 11.40
C TYR A 175 3.13 8.22 12.73
N ASP A 176 3.84 8.24 13.83
CA ASP A 176 3.26 8.33 15.17
C ASP A 176 2.63 9.72 15.40
N PHE A 177 3.21 10.77 14.82
CA PHE A 177 2.61 12.10 14.86
C PHE A 177 1.21 12.10 14.25
N THR A 178 1.08 11.59 13.02
CA THR A 178 -0.22 11.54 12.31
C THR A 178 -1.23 10.68 13.09
N ALA A 179 -0.83 9.51 13.55
CA ALA A 179 -1.69 8.63 14.34
C ALA A 179 -2.16 9.28 15.65
N ASN A 180 -1.25 9.95 16.37
CA ASN A 180 -1.58 10.66 17.59
C ASN A 180 -2.50 11.87 17.34
N PHE A 181 -2.31 12.56 16.21
CA PHE A 181 -3.17 13.69 15.85
C PHE A 181 -4.59 13.23 15.52
N GLU A 182 -4.74 12.14 14.75
CA GLU A 182 -6.03 11.50 14.48
C GLU A 182 -6.75 11.09 15.78
N ASN A 183 -6.02 10.49 16.72
CA ASN A 183 -6.58 10.12 18.02
C ASN A 183 -7.02 11.36 18.86
N LYS A 184 -6.31 12.48 18.74
CA LYS A 184 -6.74 13.74 19.38
C LYS A 184 -8.03 14.27 18.74
N LEU A 185 -8.16 14.15 17.41
CA LEU A 185 -9.39 14.57 16.71
C LEU A 185 -10.59 13.68 17.10
N ASP A 186 -10.39 12.38 17.29
CA ASP A 186 -11.43 11.48 17.82
C ASP A 186 -11.89 11.94 19.21
N LYS A 187 -10.96 12.25 20.11
CA LYS A 187 -11.28 12.78 21.45
C LYS A 187 -12.00 14.12 21.42
N VAL A 188 -11.70 14.97 20.43
CA VAL A 188 -12.48 16.19 20.20
C VAL A 188 -13.90 15.86 19.77
N ALA A 189 -14.09 14.88 18.88
CA ALA A 189 -15.41 14.44 18.44
C ALA A 189 -16.24 13.82 19.59
N GLU A 190 -15.57 13.14 20.52
CA GLU A 190 -16.17 12.57 21.75
C GLU A 190 -16.44 13.64 22.86
N GLY A 191 -15.95 14.86 22.67
CA GLY A 191 -16.11 15.94 23.64
C GLY A 191 -15.12 15.91 24.81
N GLU A 192 -14.07 15.06 24.72
CA GLU A 192 -13.05 14.93 25.76
C GLU A 192 -11.96 16.00 25.68
N LEU A 193 -11.72 16.56 24.49
CA LEU A 193 -10.73 17.60 24.26
C LEU A 193 -11.33 18.82 23.57
N GLU A 194 -10.81 19.99 23.91
CA GLU A 194 -11.17 21.22 23.23
C GLU A 194 -10.37 21.38 21.93
N TRP A 195 -11.09 21.55 20.81
CA TRP A 195 -10.49 21.61 19.47
C TRP A 195 -9.49 22.76 19.28
N LYS A 196 -9.72 23.93 19.93
CA LYS A 196 -8.80 25.08 19.83
C LYS A 196 -7.43 24.75 20.39
N GLY A 197 -7.36 24.12 21.58
CA GLY A 197 -6.10 23.73 22.19
C GLY A 197 -5.30 22.73 21.35
N VAL A 198 -6.00 21.82 20.65
CA VAL A 198 -5.37 20.87 19.72
C VAL A 198 -4.80 21.61 18.52
N LEU A 199 -5.56 22.54 17.92
CA LEU A 199 -5.11 23.32 16.76
C LEU A 199 -4.00 24.31 17.10
N ASP A 200 -4.09 25.00 18.23
CA ASP A 200 -3.07 25.97 18.66
C ASP A 200 -1.72 25.27 18.84
N SER A 201 -1.71 24.13 19.55
CA SER A 201 -0.48 23.35 19.75
C SER A 201 0.14 22.87 18.42
N PHE A 202 -0.68 22.45 17.48
CA PHE A 202 -0.22 22.04 16.15
C PHE A 202 0.32 23.24 15.37
N TYR A 203 -0.43 24.36 15.38
CA TYR A 203 -0.09 25.54 14.58
C TYR A 203 1.19 26.20 15.02
N GLU A 204 1.48 26.26 16.33
CA GLU A 204 2.74 26.81 16.84
C GLU A 204 3.96 26.05 16.32
N ALA A 205 3.94 24.71 16.41
CA ALA A 205 5.00 23.86 15.88
C ALA A 205 5.13 24.00 14.35
N PHE A 206 4.02 23.86 13.65
CA PHE A 206 3.97 23.99 12.19
C PHE A 206 4.45 25.34 11.69
N LYS A 207 4.07 26.45 12.35
CA LYS A 207 4.49 27.80 11.98
C LYS A 207 6.00 27.99 12.12
N LYS A 208 6.61 27.39 13.14
CA LYS A 208 8.05 27.42 13.33
C LYS A 208 8.75 26.74 12.16
N ASP A 209 8.36 25.51 11.81
CA ASP A 209 8.94 24.75 10.71
C ASP A 209 8.68 25.43 9.36
N LEU A 210 7.49 25.99 9.17
CA LEU A 210 7.13 26.75 7.98
C LEU A 210 8.02 27.98 7.80
N ASN A 211 8.26 28.73 8.85
CA ASN A 211 9.15 29.90 8.82
C ASN A 211 10.58 29.49 8.47
N GLN A 212 11.06 28.36 9.00
CA GLN A 212 12.37 27.81 8.68
C GLN A 212 12.43 27.33 7.23
N ALA A 213 11.39 26.66 6.72
CA ALA A 213 11.32 26.23 5.34
C ALA A 213 11.29 27.40 4.34
N PHE A 214 10.78 28.57 4.74
CA PHE A 214 10.77 29.80 3.94
C PHE A 214 12.01 30.69 4.14
N ALA A 215 12.91 30.37 5.05
CA ALA A 215 14.16 31.10 5.25
C ALA A 215 15.07 31.03 4.01
N GLU A 216 16.09 31.91 3.95
CA GLU A 216 16.99 31.97 2.77
C GLU A 216 17.68 30.66 2.44
N ASP A 217 17.94 29.81 3.43
CA ASP A 217 18.55 28.48 3.28
C ASP A 217 17.52 27.33 3.30
N GLY A 218 16.21 27.66 3.34
CA GLY A 218 15.12 26.70 3.45
C GLY A 218 14.72 26.06 2.12
N MET A 219 13.53 25.42 2.14
CA MET A 219 12.97 24.62 1.05
C MET A 219 12.84 25.38 -0.30
N ARG A 220 12.75 26.73 -0.28
CA ARG A 220 12.66 27.55 -1.51
C ARG A 220 13.92 27.56 -2.36
N LYS A 221 15.09 27.36 -1.79
CA LYS A 221 16.30 27.11 -2.59
C LYS A 221 16.22 25.66 -3.09
N ASN A 222 15.59 25.47 -4.21
CA ASN A 222 15.77 24.28 -5.04
C ASN A 222 17.27 24.17 -5.36
N THR A 223 18.04 23.57 -4.43
CA THR A 223 19.37 23.10 -4.79
C THR A 223 19.17 22.01 -5.83
N PRO A 224 19.49 22.29 -7.09
CA PRO A 224 19.25 21.34 -8.15
C PRO A 224 20.09 20.09 -7.85
N THR A 225 19.48 18.90 -7.86
CA THR A 225 20.26 17.68 -7.70
C THR A 225 21.15 17.50 -8.93
N GLN A 226 22.45 17.61 -8.74
CA GLN A 226 23.43 17.45 -9.82
C GLN A 226 23.41 15.99 -10.28
N THR A 227 23.43 15.78 -11.59
CA THR A 227 23.61 14.48 -12.22
C THR A 227 25.03 14.31 -12.73
N GLU A 228 25.40 13.09 -13.11
CA GLU A 228 26.69 12.82 -13.78
C GLU A 228 26.65 13.10 -15.30
N ILE A 229 25.55 13.65 -15.80
CA ILE A 229 25.34 13.93 -17.22
C ILE A 229 25.94 15.30 -17.54
N GLU A 230 26.95 15.37 -18.41
CA GLU A 230 27.50 16.62 -18.93
C GLU A 230 26.46 17.36 -19.79
N CYS A 231 26.46 18.68 -19.73
CA CYS A 231 25.53 19.48 -20.53
C CYS A 231 25.91 19.42 -22.00
N PRO A 232 25.02 18.96 -22.90
CA PRO A 232 25.33 18.83 -24.33
C PRO A 232 25.52 20.18 -25.04
N SER A 233 25.13 21.28 -24.41
CA SER A 233 25.19 22.63 -25.03
C SER A 233 26.44 23.43 -24.63
N CYS A 234 27.01 23.20 -23.44
CA CYS A 234 28.17 23.97 -22.99
C CYS A 234 29.38 23.12 -22.59
N GLU A 235 29.23 21.81 -22.48
CA GLU A 235 30.30 20.84 -22.17
C GLU A 235 31.14 21.17 -20.91
N SER A 236 30.79 22.27 -20.22
CA SER A 236 31.54 22.80 -19.07
C SER A 236 30.80 22.60 -17.76
N ASN A 237 29.51 22.25 -17.81
CA ASN A 237 28.63 22.09 -16.67
C ASN A 237 27.86 20.79 -16.74
N TYR A 238 27.39 20.31 -15.60
CA TYR A 238 26.54 19.12 -15.50
C TYR A 238 25.07 19.49 -15.59
N MET A 239 24.27 18.53 -16.05
CA MET A 239 22.81 18.62 -15.97
C MET A 239 22.37 18.45 -14.52
N VAL A 240 21.35 19.21 -14.15
CA VAL A 240 20.75 19.17 -12.81
C VAL A 240 19.25 18.93 -12.91
N ILE A 241 18.71 18.19 -11.98
CA ILE A 241 17.27 17.94 -11.91
C ILE A 241 16.61 19.17 -11.30
N ARG A 242 15.68 19.77 -12.02
CA ARG A 242 14.88 20.95 -11.59
C ARG A 242 13.41 20.62 -11.62
N ASN A 243 12.64 21.31 -10.79
CA ASN A 243 11.19 21.23 -10.76
C ASN A 243 10.57 22.47 -11.38
N SER A 244 9.50 22.29 -12.15
CA SER A 244 8.63 23.38 -12.66
C SER A 244 7.18 23.05 -12.36
N GLY A 245 6.28 23.99 -12.61
CA GLY A 245 4.83 23.76 -12.49
C GLY A 245 4.29 22.65 -13.40
N THR A 246 5.04 22.26 -14.42
CA THR A 246 4.68 21.20 -15.37
C THR A 246 5.40 19.87 -15.10
N GLY A 247 6.25 19.80 -14.08
CA GLY A 247 6.97 18.59 -13.71
C GLY A 247 8.47 18.76 -13.53
N VAL A 248 9.16 17.62 -13.47
CA VAL A 248 10.63 17.54 -13.30
C VAL A 248 11.30 17.56 -14.66
N PHE A 249 12.35 18.36 -14.80
CA PHE A 249 13.13 18.43 -16.03
C PHE A 249 14.64 18.51 -15.73
N LEU A 250 15.44 18.18 -16.73
CA LEU A 250 16.88 18.36 -16.67
C LEU A 250 17.22 19.75 -17.21
N GLY A 251 17.95 20.54 -16.45
CA GLY A 251 18.48 21.83 -16.86
C GLY A 251 19.98 21.90 -16.61
N CYS A 252 20.68 22.75 -17.36
CA CYS A 252 22.10 22.97 -17.12
C CYS A 252 22.34 23.74 -15.82
N ASN A 253 23.34 23.33 -15.02
CA ASN A 253 23.74 24.07 -13.83
C ASN A 253 24.24 25.49 -14.14
N GLY A 254 24.85 25.69 -15.30
CA GLY A 254 25.29 26.99 -15.79
C GLY A 254 24.20 27.93 -16.32
N TYR A 255 22.91 27.51 -16.28
CA TYR A 255 21.79 28.36 -16.76
C TYR A 255 21.64 29.64 -15.91
N ASN A 256 21.94 29.57 -14.61
CA ASN A 256 21.83 30.73 -13.71
C ASN A 256 23.08 31.61 -13.66
N ASN A 257 24.16 31.23 -14.38
CA ASN A 257 25.37 32.06 -14.43
C ASN A 257 25.08 33.40 -15.17
N GLN A 258 25.82 34.43 -14.82
CA GLN A 258 25.65 35.75 -15.46
C GLN A 258 26.62 35.92 -16.63
N GLY A 259 26.19 36.71 -17.64
CA GLY A 259 27.05 37.06 -18.76
C GLY A 259 27.32 35.93 -19.75
N ALA A 260 28.56 35.89 -20.27
CA ALA A 260 29.00 34.93 -21.30
C ALA A 260 29.06 33.47 -20.81
N GLU A 261 29.07 33.25 -19.51
CA GLU A 261 29.12 31.91 -18.90
C GLU A 261 27.73 31.27 -18.77
N ARG A 262 26.67 31.98 -19.14
CA ARG A 262 25.31 31.47 -19.07
C ARG A 262 25.05 30.46 -20.18
N CYS A 263 24.79 29.23 -19.80
CA CYS A 263 24.32 28.23 -20.74
C CYS A 263 22.85 28.49 -21.11
N LYS A 264 22.53 28.47 -22.42
CA LYS A 264 21.18 28.70 -22.94
C LYS A 264 20.42 27.40 -23.26
N GLY A 265 21.01 26.25 -23.03
CA GLY A 265 20.42 24.93 -23.30
C GLY A 265 19.89 24.26 -22.06
#